data_af840cad0330e570e6749ff745693175
#
_entry.id   af840cad0330e570e6749ff745693175
#
_cell.length_a   1.000
_cell.length_b   1.000
_cell.length_c   1.000
_cell.angle_alpha   90.00
_cell.angle_beta   90.00
_cell.angle_gamma   90.00
#
_symmetry.space_group_name_H-M   'P 1'
#
loop_
_entity.id
_entity.type
_entity.pdbx_description
1 polymer ?
#
loop_
_entity_poly.entity_id
_entity_poly.type
_entity_poly.pdbx_seq_one_letter_code
_entity_poly.pdbx_strand_id
1 'polypeptide(L)'
;MTNVYTCFCTDIIHAGHKNLLRAAAELGRVTVGVLSDAEMVRYNRFPTKTLEERMAMLSALPEVAEVVVQEHIMYDEIIDRLRPDYVVHGSNWAQGPESSIRKNVLAALARCGGQLVEPPYTYNDEVRKIDWQMRELLAMPEARRGRLRRLLAI
;
A
#
# COMPACT_ATOMS: atom_id res chain seq x y z
N MET A 1 -3.54 22.50 -7.21
CA MET A 1 -2.96 21.73 -6.08
C MET A 1 -2.39 20.43 -6.59
N THR A 2 -1.19 20.11 -6.18
CA THR A 2 -0.52 18.85 -6.56
C THR A 2 -1.14 17.68 -5.79
N ASN A 3 -1.56 16.66 -6.53
CA ASN A 3 -2.16 15.46 -5.96
C ASN A 3 -1.19 14.29 -6.06
N VAL A 4 -1.05 13.58 -4.95
CA VAL A 4 -0.14 12.45 -4.79
C VAL A 4 -0.94 11.22 -4.39
N TYR A 5 -0.64 10.09 -5.00
CA TYR A 5 -1.30 8.82 -4.72
C TYR A 5 -0.30 7.75 -4.32
N THR A 6 -0.66 6.97 -3.33
CA THR A 6 0.03 5.71 -2.96
C THR A 6 -0.99 4.68 -2.52
N CYS A 7 -0.67 3.40 -2.62
CA CYS A 7 -1.58 2.32 -2.21
C CYS A 7 -0.89 1.40 -1.20
N PHE A 8 -1.62 1.03 -0.17
CA PHE A 8 -1.17 0.07 0.83
C PHE A 8 -2.08 -1.15 0.91
N CYS A 9 -1.45 -2.30 1.10
CA CYS A 9 -2.13 -3.57 1.33
C CYS A 9 -1.68 -4.21 2.66
N THR A 10 -1.44 -3.38 3.68
CA THR A 10 -0.90 -3.80 4.97
C THR A 10 -1.90 -3.59 6.11
N ASP A 11 -1.78 -4.42 7.15
CA ASP A 11 -2.50 -4.27 8.42
C ASP A 11 -1.67 -3.52 9.46
N ILE A 12 -0.39 -3.28 9.21
CA ILE A 12 0.54 -2.65 10.14
C ILE A 12 1.31 -1.54 9.42
N ILE A 13 1.42 -0.39 10.09
CA ILE A 13 2.23 0.72 9.63
C ILE A 13 3.57 0.71 10.37
N HIS A 14 4.65 0.55 9.64
CA HIS A 14 6.01 0.61 10.18
C HIS A 14 6.79 1.84 9.66
N ALA A 15 8.06 1.98 10.07
CA ALA A 15 8.90 3.12 9.70
C ALA A 15 9.02 3.30 8.18
N GLY A 16 9.05 2.22 7.41
CA GLY A 16 9.10 2.28 5.94
C GLY A 16 7.88 2.94 5.34
N HIS A 17 6.68 2.61 5.82
CA HIS A 17 5.43 3.24 5.39
C HIS A 17 5.41 4.73 5.76
N LYS A 18 5.85 5.07 6.98
CA LYS A 18 5.90 6.47 7.43
C LYS A 18 6.87 7.30 6.61
N ASN A 19 8.04 6.77 6.29
CA ASN A 19 9.02 7.45 5.44
C ASN A 19 8.47 7.72 4.05
N LEU A 20 7.76 6.75 3.47
CA LEU A 20 7.12 6.90 2.18
C LEU A 20 6.03 7.97 2.20
N LEU A 21 5.20 7.98 3.24
CA LEU A 21 4.15 8.98 3.41
C LEU A 21 4.72 10.39 3.61
N ARG A 22 5.83 10.54 4.33
CA ARG A 22 6.51 11.83 4.47
C ARG A 22 7.02 12.33 3.12
N ALA A 23 7.66 11.46 2.35
CA ALA A 23 8.14 11.81 1.01
C ALA A 23 6.96 12.21 0.10
N ALA A 24 5.85 11.50 0.17
CA ALA A 24 4.63 11.84 -0.57
C ALA A 24 4.07 13.20 -0.15
N ALA A 25 3.99 13.47 1.15
CA ALA A 25 3.46 14.73 1.69
C ALA A 25 4.30 15.96 1.30
N GLU A 26 5.60 15.78 1.09
CA GLU A 26 6.48 16.84 0.58
C GLU A 26 6.14 17.22 -0.87
N LEU A 27 5.56 16.31 -1.64
CA LEU A 27 5.18 16.54 -3.03
C LEU A 27 3.81 17.21 -3.18
N GLY A 28 2.89 16.94 -2.27
CA GLY A 28 1.54 17.51 -2.36
C GLY A 28 0.53 16.86 -1.44
N ARG A 29 -0.73 16.94 -1.83
CA ARG A 29 -1.86 16.38 -1.08
C ARG A 29 -1.92 14.87 -1.30
N VAL A 30 -1.81 14.10 -0.22
CA VAL A 30 -1.70 12.64 -0.28
C VAL A 30 -3.06 11.97 -0.17
N THR A 31 -3.42 11.20 -1.20
CA THR A 31 -4.51 10.24 -1.19
C THR A 31 -3.92 8.83 -1.08
N VAL A 32 -4.37 8.08 -0.09
CA VAL A 32 -3.93 6.70 0.12
C VAL A 32 -5.02 5.74 -0.34
N GLY A 33 -4.66 4.83 -1.24
CA GLY A 33 -5.49 3.71 -1.61
C GLY A 33 -5.30 2.53 -0.66
N VAL A 34 -6.39 1.87 -0.31
CA VAL A 34 -6.38 0.63 0.45
C VAL A 34 -6.90 -0.47 -0.45
N LEU A 35 -6.10 -1.52 -0.64
CA LEU A 35 -6.50 -2.62 -1.51
C LEU A 35 -7.71 -3.34 -0.92
N SER A 36 -8.71 -3.65 -1.76
CA SER A 36 -9.93 -4.32 -1.33
C SER A 36 -9.64 -5.72 -0.74
N ASP A 37 -10.50 -6.16 0.17
CA ASP A 37 -10.36 -7.48 0.80
C ASP A 37 -10.42 -8.60 -0.23
N ALA A 38 -11.34 -8.50 -1.19
CA ALA A 38 -11.50 -9.49 -2.26
C ALA A 38 -10.24 -9.62 -3.10
N GLU A 39 -9.61 -8.50 -3.45
CA GLU A 39 -8.38 -8.49 -4.24
C GLU A 39 -7.18 -9.04 -3.43
N MET A 40 -7.11 -8.72 -2.14
CA MET A 40 -6.07 -9.28 -1.27
C MET A 40 -6.16 -10.81 -1.21
N VAL A 41 -7.37 -11.34 -1.01
CA VAL A 41 -7.61 -12.80 -0.98
C VAL A 41 -7.25 -13.45 -2.31
N ARG A 42 -7.58 -12.80 -3.42
CA ARG A 42 -7.24 -13.28 -4.77
C ARG A 42 -5.73 -13.50 -4.96
N TYR A 43 -4.90 -12.70 -4.28
CA TYR A 43 -3.44 -12.83 -4.28
C TYR A 43 -2.91 -13.56 -3.05
N ASN A 44 -3.72 -14.41 -2.42
CA ASN A 44 -3.37 -15.20 -1.23
C ASN A 44 -2.89 -14.36 -0.05
N ARG A 45 -3.43 -13.16 0.09
CA ARG A 45 -3.21 -12.29 1.24
C ARG A 45 -4.50 -12.20 2.04
N PHE A 46 -4.44 -12.58 3.32
CA PHE A 46 -5.62 -12.66 4.19
C PHE A 46 -5.53 -11.56 5.25
N PRO A 47 -6.24 -10.42 5.07
CA PRO A 47 -6.14 -9.31 6.00
C PRO A 47 -6.62 -9.72 7.38
N THR A 48 -5.93 -9.26 8.42
CA THR A 48 -6.30 -9.49 9.82
C THR A 48 -7.25 -8.40 10.33
N LYS A 49 -7.25 -7.25 9.67
CA LYS A 49 -8.16 -6.13 9.93
C LYS A 49 -9.16 -6.02 8.79
N THR A 50 -10.36 -5.56 9.11
CA THR A 50 -11.36 -5.27 8.08
C THR A 50 -10.90 -4.11 7.19
N LEU A 51 -11.52 -3.94 6.03
CA LEU A 51 -11.27 -2.80 5.16
C LEU A 51 -11.45 -1.48 5.91
N GLU A 52 -12.53 -1.36 6.67
CA GLU A 52 -12.85 -0.17 7.46
C GLU A 52 -11.79 0.11 8.53
N GLU A 53 -11.31 -0.92 9.22
CA GLU A 53 -10.23 -0.79 10.21
C GLU A 53 -8.91 -0.35 9.55
N ARG A 54 -8.58 -0.90 8.39
CA ARG A 54 -7.38 -0.51 7.63
C ARG A 54 -7.48 0.93 7.13
N MET A 55 -8.64 1.33 6.64
CA MET A 55 -8.90 2.71 6.21
C MET A 55 -8.80 3.68 7.38
N ALA A 56 -9.38 3.35 8.53
CA ALA A 56 -9.32 4.18 9.73
C ALA A 56 -7.89 4.36 10.24
N MET A 57 -7.10 3.29 10.24
CA MET A 57 -5.69 3.32 10.63
C MET A 57 -4.89 4.32 9.77
N LEU A 58 -5.10 4.32 8.47
CA LEU A 58 -4.41 5.21 7.55
C LEU A 58 -4.93 6.65 7.63
N SER A 59 -6.23 6.83 7.78
CA SER A 59 -6.86 8.15 7.93
C SER A 59 -6.37 8.91 9.17
N ALA A 60 -5.92 8.20 10.20
CA ALA A 60 -5.41 8.79 11.43
C ALA A 60 -3.99 9.38 11.29
N LEU A 61 -3.28 9.09 10.19
CA LEU A 61 -1.92 9.58 9.99
C LEU A 61 -1.92 11.04 9.50
N PRO A 62 -1.06 11.91 10.06
CA PRO A 62 -1.07 13.34 9.74
C PRO A 62 -0.73 13.64 8.28
N GLU A 63 0.05 12.79 7.62
CA GLU A 63 0.43 12.97 6.22
C GLU A 63 -0.72 12.65 5.24
N VAL A 64 -1.75 11.95 5.69
CA VAL A 64 -2.82 11.44 4.82
C VAL A 64 -3.98 12.43 4.78
N ALA A 65 -4.29 12.95 3.60
CA ALA A 65 -5.42 13.85 3.39
C ALA A 65 -6.72 13.11 3.11
N GLU A 66 -6.65 11.97 2.42
CA GLU A 66 -7.82 11.20 2.02
C GLU A 66 -7.46 9.72 1.88
N VAL A 67 -8.41 8.84 2.19
CA VAL A 67 -8.28 7.40 2.00
C VAL A 67 -9.38 6.92 1.06
N VAL A 68 -9.02 6.14 0.06
CA VAL A 68 -9.95 5.55 -0.92
C VAL A 68 -9.72 4.06 -1.03
N VAL A 69 -10.69 3.33 -1.55
CA VAL A 69 -10.53 1.90 -1.85
C VAL A 69 -9.94 1.75 -3.24
N GLN A 70 -8.88 0.95 -3.37
CA GLN A 70 -8.39 0.46 -4.65
C GLN A 70 -8.92 -0.96 -4.85
N GLU A 71 -9.74 -1.15 -5.88
CA GLU A 71 -10.43 -2.42 -6.10
C GLU A 71 -9.52 -3.52 -6.65
N HIS A 72 -8.50 -3.14 -7.43
CA HIS A 72 -7.61 -4.07 -8.10
C HIS A 72 -6.15 -3.77 -7.79
N ILE A 73 -5.30 -4.80 -7.83
CA ILE A 73 -3.88 -4.64 -7.58
C ILE A 73 -3.19 -3.80 -8.67
N MET A 74 -3.68 -3.86 -9.90
CA MET A 74 -3.25 -2.96 -10.97
C MET A 74 -3.81 -1.56 -10.75
N TYR A 75 -3.06 -0.54 -11.14
CA TYR A 75 -3.35 0.86 -10.79
C TYR A 75 -4.06 1.63 -11.90
N ASP A 76 -4.20 1.06 -13.09
CA ASP A 76 -4.73 1.76 -14.25
C ASP A 76 -6.09 2.41 -13.98
N GLU A 77 -7.02 1.67 -13.40
CA GLU A 77 -8.36 2.17 -13.09
C GLU A 77 -8.35 3.33 -12.10
N ILE A 78 -7.62 3.19 -10.98
CA ILE A 78 -7.55 4.23 -9.95
C ILE A 78 -6.79 5.47 -10.45
N ILE A 79 -5.74 5.29 -11.24
CA ILE A 79 -4.98 6.41 -11.83
C ILE A 79 -5.84 7.15 -12.86
N ASP A 80 -6.56 6.44 -13.71
CA ASP A 80 -7.46 7.07 -14.68
C ASP A 80 -8.58 7.89 -14.01
N ARG A 81 -9.06 7.41 -12.86
CA ARG A 81 -10.09 8.10 -12.07
C ARG A 81 -9.54 9.34 -11.33
N LEU A 82 -8.42 9.19 -10.63
CA LEU A 82 -7.86 10.24 -9.77
C LEU A 82 -6.94 11.20 -10.52
N ARG A 83 -6.31 10.74 -11.61
CA ARG A 83 -5.35 11.50 -12.41
C ARG A 83 -4.29 12.21 -11.55
N PRO A 84 -3.55 11.49 -10.71
CA PRO A 84 -2.58 12.10 -9.81
C PRO A 84 -1.40 12.71 -10.58
N ASP A 85 -0.81 13.74 -9.99
CA ASP A 85 0.46 14.31 -10.51
C ASP A 85 1.64 13.38 -10.20
N TYR A 86 1.56 12.69 -9.06
CA TYR A 86 2.57 11.72 -8.64
C TYR A 86 1.93 10.45 -8.07
N VAL A 87 2.50 9.32 -8.44
CA VAL A 87 2.34 8.07 -7.68
C VAL A 87 3.65 7.82 -6.95
N VAL A 88 3.55 7.53 -5.65
CA VAL A 88 4.71 7.24 -4.80
C VAL A 88 4.67 5.78 -4.39
N HIS A 89 5.78 5.07 -4.57
CA HIS A 89 5.96 3.68 -4.17
C HIS A 89 7.42 3.44 -3.80
N GLY A 90 7.67 2.51 -2.89
CA GLY A 90 9.04 2.12 -2.56
C GLY A 90 9.74 1.51 -3.78
N SER A 91 11.07 1.58 -3.80
CA SER A 91 11.90 1.14 -4.94
C SER A 91 11.98 -0.38 -5.12
N ASN A 92 11.35 -1.15 -4.23
CA ASN A 92 11.47 -2.62 -4.16
C ASN A 92 10.63 -3.40 -5.18
N TRP A 93 9.95 -2.77 -6.09
CA TRP A 93 9.10 -3.44 -7.10
C TRP A 93 9.62 -3.40 -8.54
N ALA A 94 10.76 -2.79 -8.76
CA ALA A 94 11.35 -2.68 -10.11
C ALA A 94 11.70 -4.04 -10.71
N GLN A 95 11.95 -5.05 -9.87
CA GLN A 95 12.29 -6.41 -10.24
C GLN A 95 11.39 -7.40 -9.51
N GLY A 96 11.33 -8.64 -10.00
CA GLY A 96 10.53 -9.69 -9.40
C GLY A 96 9.06 -9.66 -9.82
N PRO A 97 8.16 -10.37 -9.08
CA PRO A 97 6.76 -10.56 -9.50
C PRO A 97 5.95 -9.28 -9.53
N GLU A 98 6.36 -8.24 -8.80
CA GLU A 98 5.66 -6.96 -8.77
C GLU A 98 6.04 -6.01 -9.92
N SER A 99 7.00 -6.39 -10.77
CA SER A 99 7.44 -5.55 -11.89
C SER A 99 6.34 -5.28 -12.92
N SER A 100 5.39 -6.19 -13.08
CA SER A 100 4.22 -6.00 -13.93
C SER A 100 3.30 -4.89 -13.42
N ILE A 101 3.17 -4.75 -12.10
CA ILE A 101 2.39 -3.68 -11.47
C ILE A 101 3.06 -2.35 -11.74
N ARG A 102 4.38 -2.25 -11.60
CA ARG A 102 5.15 -1.04 -11.92
C ARG A 102 4.95 -0.61 -13.37
N LYS A 103 5.01 -1.54 -14.31
CA LYS A 103 4.76 -1.27 -15.72
C LYS A 103 3.35 -0.74 -15.97
N ASN A 104 2.36 -1.31 -15.29
CA ASN A 104 0.97 -0.84 -15.36
C ASN A 104 0.84 0.60 -14.85
N VAL A 105 1.51 0.94 -13.74
CA VAL A 105 1.54 2.31 -13.20
C VAL A 105 2.16 3.29 -14.19
N LEU A 106 3.30 2.96 -14.77
CA LEU A 106 3.97 3.81 -15.74
C LEU A 106 3.10 4.08 -16.98
N ALA A 107 2.45 3.04 -17.50
CA ALA A 107 1.54 3.18 -18.64
C ALA A 107 0.33 4.07 -18.31
N ALA A 108 -0.26 3.88 -17.13
CA ALA A 108 -1.41 4.69 -16.69
C ALA A 108 -1.02 6.16 -16.47
N LEU A 109 0.13 6.41 -15.84
CA LEU A 109 0.64 7.77 -15.63
C LEU A 109 0.95 8.49 -16.94
N ALA A 110 1.43 7.77 -17.95
CA ALA A 110 1.66 8.35 -19.28
C ALA A 110 0.39 8.95 -19.89
N ARG A 111 -0.78 8.36 -19.59
CA ARG A 111 -2.08 8.87 -20.08
C ARG A 111 -2.53 10.16 -19.40
N CYS A 112 -2.11 10.42 -18.17
CA CYS A 112 -2.54 11.60 -17.43
C CYS A 112 -1.42 12.63 -17.20
N GLY A 113 -0.21 12.36 -17.68
CA GLY A 113 0.93 13.27 -17.52
C GLY A 113 1.57 13.24 -16.13
N GLY A 114 1.22 12.26 -15.30
CA GLY A 114 1.80 12.11 -13.97
C GLY A 114 3.17 11.44 -14.01
N GLN A 115 3.81 11.39 -12.83
CA GLN A 115 5.15 10.81 -12.67
C GLN A 115 5.18 9.81 -11.51
N LEU A 116 6.01 8.78 -11.65
CA LEU A 116 6.31 7.84 -10.58
C LEU A 116 7.52 8.33 -9.78
N VAL A 117 7.37 8.39 -8.46
CA VAL A 117 8.44 8.72 -7.52
C VAL A 117 8.69 7.52 -6.63
N GLU A 118 9.92 7.04 -6.61
CA GLU A 118 10.31 5.81 -5.92
C GLU A 118 11.37 6.11 -4.84
N PRO A 119 10.94 6.55 -3.63
CA PRO A 119 11.88 6.71 -2.52
C PRO A 119 12.57 5.38 -2.20
N PRO A 120 13.83 5.41 -1.71
CA PRO A 120 14.51 4.19 -1.32
C PRO A 120 13.73 3.41 -0.29
N TYR A 121 13.66 2.08 -0.45
CA TYR A 121 13.04 1.20 0.53
C TYR A 121 13.81 1.25 1.85
N THR A 122 13.10 1.32 2.96
CA THR A 122 13.70 1.34 4.29
C THR A 122 14.14 -0.07 4.70
N TYR A 123 15.46 -0.31 4.76
CA TYR A 123 16.04 -1.58 5.19
C TYR A 123 16.63 -1.43 6.60
N ASN A 124 15.92 -1.91 7.60
CA ASN A 124 16.46 -2.11 8.94
C ASN A 124 15.86 -3.40 9.53
N ASP A 125 16.42 -3.89 10.63
CA ASP A 125 16.04 -5.18 11.21
C ASP A 125 14.59 -5.18 11.69
N GLU A 126 14.11 -4.08 12.26
CA GLU A 126 12.73 -3.93 12.71
C GLU A 126 11.74 -4.02 11.53
N VAL A 127 11.98 -3.27 10.47
CA VAL A 127 11.13 -3.30 9.26
C VAL A 127 11.15 -4.68 8.63
N ARG A 128 12.31 -5.31 8.50
CA ARG A 128 12.44 -6.68 7.97
C ARG A 128 11.64 -7.68 8.78
N LYS A 129 11.72 -7.59 10.10
CA LYS A 129 10.99 -8.48 11.00
C LYS A 129 9.48 -8.31 10.85
N ILE A 130 9.01 -7.09 10.82
CA ILE A 130 7.58 -6.79 10.65
C ILE A 130 7.10 -7.27 9.28
N ASP A 131 7.82 -6.98 8.20
CA ASP A 131 7.46 -7.42 6.85
C ASP A 131 7.39 -8.94 6.75
N TRP A 132 8.36 -9.65 7.35
CA TRP A 132 8.35 -11.10 7.38
C TRP A 132 7.14 -11.63 8.14
N GLN A 133 6.86 -11.10 9.33
CA GLN A 133 5.70 -11.50 10.14
C GLN A 133 4.38 -11.25 9.40
N MET A 134 4.26 -10.13 8.70
CA MET A 134 3.06 -9.82 7.93
C MET A 134 2.88 -10.73 6.73
N ARG A 135 3.95 -11.09 6.04
CA ARG A 135 3.87 -12.05 4.93
C ARG A 135 3.38 -13.41 5.41
N GLU A 136 3.95 -13.92 6.50
CA GLU A 136 3.53 -15.19 7.09
C GLU A 136 2.07 -15.15 7.54
N LEU A 137 1.68 -14.10 8.24
CA LEU A 137 0.32 -13.92 8.75
C LEU A 137 -0.70 -13.81 7.61
N LEU A 138 -0.43 -13.00 6.59
CA LEU A 138 -1.34 -12.78 5.47
C LEU A 138 -1.43 -14.01 4.54
N ALA A 139 -0.42 -14.86 4.52
CA ALA A 139 -0.44 -16.10 3.74
C ALA A 139 -1.19 -17.26 4.42
N MET A 140 -1.59 -17.10 5.70
CA MET A 140 -2.27 -18.17 6.43
C MET A 140 -3.77 -18.21 6.16
N PRO A 141 -4.39 -19.42 6.08
CA PRO A 141 -5.83 -19.55 6.09
C PRO A 141 -6.46 -18.88 7.33
N GLU A 142 -7.61 -18.31 7.17
CA GLU A 142 -8.25 -17.45 8.20
C GLU A 142 -8.39 -18.11 9.57
N ALA A 143 -8.82 -19.39 9.64
CA ALA A 143 -8.98 -20.10 10.92
C ALA A 143 -7.64 -20.20 11.68
N ARG A 144 -6.56 -20.43 10.96
CA ARG A 144 -5.22 -20.55 11.52
C ARG A 144 -4.69 -19.19 11.95
N ARG A 145 -4.96 -18.18 11.16
CA ARG A 145 -4.60 -16.79 11.43
C ARG A 145 -5.34 -16.25 12.65
N GLY A 146 -6.62 -16.54 12.80
CA GLY A 146 -7.41 -16.15 13.96
C GLY A 146 -6.85 -16.71 15.27
N ARG A 147 -6.34 -17.94 15.25
CA ARG A 147 -5.67 -18.54 16.42
C ARG A 147 -4.37 -17.78 16.73
N LEU A 148 -3.58 -17.50 15.72
CA LEU A 148 -2.31 -16.77 15.87
C LEU A 148 -2.55 -15.36 16.41
N ARG A 149 -3.57 -14.66 15.93
CA ARG A 149 -3.95 -13.34 16.46
C ARG A 149 -4.20 -13.38 17.95
N ARG A 150 -4.96 -14.36 18.42
CA ARG A 150 -5.27 -14.52 19.86
C ARG A 150 -4.01 -14.78 20.68
N LEU A 151 -3.11 -15.62 20.17
CA LEU A 151 -1.85 -15.96 20.86
C LEU A 151 -0.89 -14.78 20.93
N LEU A 152 -0.84 -13.94 19.90
CA LEU A 152 0.07 -12.80 19.79
C LEU A 152 -0.57 -11.48 20.23
N ALA A 153 -1.83 -11.47 20.58
CA ALA A 153 -2.60 -10.28 20.95
C ALA A 153 -2.60 -9.18 19.88
N ILE A 154 -2.68 -9.59 18.61
CA ILE A 154 -2.68 -8.67 17.46
C ILE A 154 -4.05 -8.66 16.75
#